data_7607c973ac923d70bf1b3250b53ddeea
#
_entry.id   7607c973ac923d70bf1b3250b53ddeea
#
_cell.length_a   1.000
_cell.length_b   1.000
_cell.length_c   1.000
_cell.angle_alpha   90.00
_cell.angle_beta   90.00
_cell.angle_gamma   90.00
#
_symmetry.space_group_name_H-M   'P 1'
#
loop_
_entity.id
_entity.type
_entity.pdbx_description
1 polymer ?
#
loop_
_entity_poly.entity_id
_entity_poly.type
_entity_poly.pdbx_seq_one_letter_code
_entity_poly.pdbx_strand_id
1 'polypeptide(L)'
;MTELIQEGINNETYEVKPCDTLTLNIASFDDFKNRKILVVLHENSTLDLAFADFSRNSGFVNIDVKLQEKGAKAYIDIASLCKEKDKKKFEVEVTHEVGETTAYVNMNGIVTEAGHLAFLGKNIILKGAKKAVTRQDDKVVIFNKDGTAQANPMLVIDENDVQAGHGAAGGGGDDEG
;
A
#
# COMPACT_ATOMS: atom_id res chain seq x y z
N MET A 1 2.52 1.68 -33.00
CA MET A 1 2.40 1.46 -31.55
C MET A 1 2.89 2.72 -30.87
N THR A 2 1.99 3.58 -30.43
CA THR A 2 2.35 4.87 -29.81
C THR A 2 2.51 4.59 -28.33
N GLU A 3 3.75 4.47 -27.84
CA GLU A 3 4.03 4.51 -26.42
C GLU A 3 3.65 5.90 -25.92
N LEU A 4 2.59 5.97 -25.13
CA LEU A 4 2.31 7.12 -24.29
C LEU A 4 3.37 7.11 -23.17
N ILE A 5 4.45 7.84 -23.38
CA ILE A 5 5.40 8.18 -22.31
C ILE A 5 4.63 9.09 -21.36
N GLN A 6 4.15 8.53 -20.25
CA GLN A 6 3.63 9.35 -19.15
C GLN A 6 4.83 10.04 -18.49
N GLU A 7 5.08 11.27 -18.90
CA GLU A 7 6.09 12.10 -18.24
C GLU A 7 5.76 12.24 -16.74
N GLY A 8 6.72 11.98 -15.90
CA GLY A 8 6.62 12.20 -14.46
C GLY A 8 6.27 10.98 -13.58
N ILE A 9 6.27 9.75 -14.12
CA ILE A 9 6.11 8.55 -13.29
C ILE A 9 7.48 7.90 -13.07
N ASN A 10 7.86 7.72 -11.81
CA ASN A 10 9.01 6.91 -11.45
C ASN A 10 8.60 5.43 -11.38
N ASN A 11 9.15 4.60 -12.27
CA ASN A 11 8.92 3.16 -12.27
C ASN A 11 10.13 2.46 -11.66
N GLU A 12 9.90 1.69 -10.61
CA GLU A 12 10.91 0.96 -9.86
C GLU A 12 10.54 -0.53 -9.83
N THR A 13 11.52 -1.38 -10.11
CA THR A 13 11.33 -2.83 -10.03
C THR A 13 12.44 -3.43 -9.20
N TYR A 14 12.06 -4.24 -8.22
CA TYR A 14 12.97 -4.93 -7.32
C TYR A 14 12.69 -6.43 -7.35
N GLU A 15 13.74 -7.20 -7.43
CA GLU A 15 13.70 -8.65 -7.31
C GLU A 15 14.54 -9.06 -6.10
N VAL A 16 13.89 -9.59 -5.06
CA VAL A 16 14.53 -9.94 -3.80
C VAL A 16 14.91 -11.43 -3.86
N LYS A 17 16.20 -11.70 -3.90
CA LYS A 17 16.76 -13.06 -4.01
C LYS A 17 16.38 -13.93 -2.81
N PRO A 18 16.47 -15.25 -2.95
CA PRO A 18 16.21 -16.16 -1.84
C PRO A 18 17.02 -15.82 -0.59
N CYS A 19 16.35 -15.84 0.56
CA CYS A 19 16.91 -15.54 1.88
C CYS A 19 17.45 -14.11 2.09
N ASP A 20 17.24 -13.20 1.13
CA ASP A 20 17.62 -11.79 1.24
C ASP A 20 16.49 -10.94 1.86
N THR A 21 16.86 -9.78 2.37
CA THR A 21 15.93 -8.75 2.84
C THR A 21 16.14 -7.46 2.07
N LEU A 22 15.07 -6.92 1.50
CA LEU A 22 15.04 -5.59 0.91
C LEU A 22 14.35 -4.62 1.88
N THR A 23 15.06 -3.59 2.30
CA THR A 23 14.48 -2.51 3.10
C THR A 23 14.36 -1.25 2.23
N LEU A 24 13.15 -0.77 2.03
CA LEU A 24 12.84 0.46 1.30
C LEU A 24 12.26 1.51 2.26
N ASN A 25 13.03 2.54 2.54
CA ASN A 25 12.57 3.68 3.32
C ASN A 25 12.42 4.89 2.39
N ILE A 26 11.20 5.28 2.10
CA ILE A 26 10.87 6.36 1.18
C ILE A 26 10.22 7.48 1.98
N ALA A 27 10.76 8.69 1.89
CA ALA A 27 10.17 9.88 2.51
C ALA A 27 10.02 11.00 1.48
N SER A 28 8.84 11.62 1.44
CA SER A 28 8.51 12.75 0.57
C SER A 28 8.09 13.94 1.41
N PHE A 29 8.79 15.08 1.29
CA PHE A 29 8.51 16.30 2.06
C PHE A 29 8.15 17.50 1.19
N ASP A 30 8.65 17.56 -0.03
CA ASP A 30 8.44 18.67 -0.96
C ASP A 30 7.26 18.41 -1.89
N ASP A 31 7.52 17.81 -3.04
CA ASP A 31 6.51 17.49 -4.05
C ASP A 31 6.16 15.99 -4.05
N PHE A 32 4.88 15.70 -4.08
CA PHE A 32 4.40 14.33 -4.27
C PHE A 32 4.72 13.85 -5.68
N LYS A 33 5.50 12.79 -5.79
CA LYS A 33 5.88 12.22 -7.08
C LYS A 33 5.11 10.95 -7.35
N ASN A 34 4.55 10.86 -8.55
CA ASN A 34 3.90 9.63 -8.99
C ASN A 34 4.92 8.49 -9.06
N ARG A 35 4.58 7.35 -8.47
CA ARG A 35 5.45 6.16 -8.43
C ARG A 35 4.68 4.89 -8.75
N LYS A 36 5.37 3.97 -9.40
CA LYS A 36 4.98 2.56 -9.51
C LYS A 36 6.14 1.70 -9.05
N ILE A 37 5.91 0.91 -8.03
CA ILE A 37 6.90 0.04 -7.42
C ILE A 37 6.42 -1.40 -7.57
N LEU A 38 7.19 -2.22 -8.27
CA LEU A 38 6.98 -3.66 -8.35
C LEU A 38 8.06 -4.37 -7.54
N VAL A 39 7.65 -5.25 -6.64
CA VAL A 39 8.57 -6.09 -5.87
C VAL A 39 8.21 -7.57 -6.04
N VAL A 40 9.19 -8.36 -6.46
CA VAL A 40 9.07 -9.81 -6.57
C VAL A 40 9.91 -10.47 -5.49
N LEU A 41 9.28 -11.33 -4.70
CA LEU A 41 9.89 -11.99 -3.54
C LEU A 41 10.06 -13.47 -3.78
N HIS A 42 11.30 -13.95 -3.66
CA HIS A 42 11.69 -15.35 -3.78
C HIS A 42 11.72 -16.08 -2.43
N GLU A 43 12.21 -17.30 -2.42
CA GLU A 43 12.16 -18.21 -1.26
C GLU A 43 12.77 -17.58 0.00
N ASN A 44 11.99 -17.56 1.09
CA ASN A 44 12.40 -17.04 2.40
C ASN A 44 12.91 -15.59 2.38
N SER A 45 12.60 -14.81 1.33
CA SER A 45 12.97 -13.41 1.25
C SER A 45 11.99 -12.51 1.98
N THR A 46 12.44 -11.31 2.34
CA THR A 46 11.63 -10.35 3.09
C THR A 46 11.68 -8.97 2.44
N LEU A 47 10.51 -8.32 2.34
CA LEU A 47 10.37 -6.90 2.05
C LEU A 47 9.95 -6.16 3.33
N ASP A 48 10.73 -5.15 3.70
CA ASP A 48 10.34 -4.13 4.68
C ASP A 48 10.22 -2.78 3.96
N LEU A 49 8.99 -2.31 3.73
CA LEU A 49 8.73 -1.05 3.03
C LEU A 49 8.05 -0.06 3.97
N ALA A 50 8.68 1.08 4.19
CA ALA A 50 8.11 2.22 4.87
C ALA A 50 8.03 3.41 3.91
N PHE A 51 6.82 3.93 3.71
CA PHE A 51 6.56 5.10 2.88
C PHE A 51 5.93 6.21 3.71
N ALA A 52 6.65 7.31 3.90
CA ALA A 52 6.17 8.48 4.61
C ALA A 52 6.00 9.66 3.63
N ASP A 53 4.76 10.14 3.47
CA ASP A 53 4.46 11.25 2.59
C ASP A 53 3.85 12.42 3.36
N PHE A 54 4.63 13.49 3.46
CA PHE A 54 4.24 14.79 4.01
C PHE A 54 4.35 15.91 2.97
N SER A 55 4.48 15.53 1.72
CA SER A 55 4.68 16.44 0.60
C SER A 55 3.39 17.19 0.24
N ARG A 56 3.52 18.13 -0.71
CA ARG A 56 2.42 18.84 -1.33
C ARG A 56 2.11 18.22 -2.69
N ASN A 57 1.04 18.70 -3.30
CA ASN A 57 0.53 18.33 -4.61
C ASN A 57 -0.22 16.99 -4.64
N SER A 58 -0.98 16.87 -5.70
CA SER A 58 -1.75 15.66 -5.99
C SER A 58 -0.90 14.63 -6.72
N GLY A 59 -1.25 13.37 -6.56
CA GLY A 59 -0.56 12.29 -7.25
C GLY A 59 -0.96 10.90 -6.78
N PHE A 60 -0.24 9.90 -7.24
CA PHE A 60 -0.49 8.52 -6.87
C PHE A 60 0.79 7.72 -6.64
N VAL A 61 0.69 6.72 -5.79
CA VAL A 61 1.69 5.67 -5.58
C VAL A 61 0.99 4.33 -5.77
N ASN A 62 1.55 3.50 -6.64
CA ASN A 62 1.12 2.12 -6.84
C ASN A 62 2.26 1.18 -6.42
N ILE A 63 1.95 0.25 -5.53
CA ILE A 63 2.88 -0.76 -5.02
C ILE A 63 2.27 -2.13 -5.32
N ASP A 64 2.96 -2.91 -6.15
CA ASP A 64 2.60 -4.28 -6.50
C ASP A 64 3.66 -5.24 -5.94
N VAL A 65 3.24 -6.16 -5.08
CA VAL A 65 4.12 -7.12 -4.42
C VAL A 65 3.69 -8.54 -4.77
N LYS A 66 4.62 -9.34 -5.27
CA LYS A 66 4.40 -10.73 -5.65
C LYS A 66 5.21 -11.67 -4.77
N LEU A 67 4.52 -12.47 -3.99
CA LEU A 67 5.10 -13.51 -3.14
C LEU A 67 5.12 -14.81 -3.95
N GLN A 68 6.23 -15.03 -4.70
CA GLN A 68 6.30 -16.08 -5.71
C GLN A 68 6.79 -17.43 -5.17
N GLU A 69 7.47 -17.42 -4.03
CA GLU A 69 8.06 -18.63 -3.47
C GLU A 69 7.77 -18.75 -1.97
N LYS A 70 7.89 -19.96 -1.42
CA LYS A 70 7.58 -20.25 -0.03
C LYS A 70 8.44 -19.46 0.95
N GLY A 71 7.86 -19.09 2.07
CA GLY A 71 8.52 -18.32 3.12
C GLY A 71 8.72 -16.85 2.80
N ALA A 72 8.31 -16.37 1.61
CA ALA A 72 8.35 -14.95 1.27
C ALA A 72 7.46 -14.11 2.19
N LYS A 73 7.96 -12.95 2.62
CA LYS A 73 7.28 -12.06 3.57
C LYS A 73 7.31 -10.62 3.10
N ALA A 74 6.19 -9.91 3.24
CA ALA A 74 6.10 -8.49 2.96
C ALA A 74 5.49 -7.73 4.13
N TYR A 75 6.19 -6.69 4.57
CA TYR A 75 5.72 -5.73 5.57
C TYR A 75 5.70 -4.35 4.91
N ILE A 76 4.52 -3.74 4.85
CA ILE A 76 4.31 -2.47 4.14
C ILE A 76 3.61 -1.50 5.07
N ASP A 77 4.28 -0.42 5.40
CA ASP A 77 3.75 0.64 6.24
C ASP A 77 3.72 1.96 5.44
N ILE A 78 2.54 2.57 5.33
CA ILE A 78 2.34 3.84 4.64
C ILE A 78 1.79 4.87 5.62
N ALA A 79 2.38 6.05 5.64
CA ALA A 79 1.86 7.21 6.35
C ALA A 79 1.75 8.39 5.38
N SER A 80 0.58 9.03 5.29
CA SER A 80 0.37 10.18 4.40
C SER A 80 -0.39 11.31 5.07
N LEU A 81 0.07 12.54 4.84
CA LEU A 81 -0.64 13.77 5.15
C LEU A 81 -1.15 14.40 3.85
N CYS A 82 -2.48 14.52 3.74
CA CYS A 82 -3.14 15.18 2.62
C CYS A 82 -3.79 16.47 3.10
N LYS A 83 -3.44 17.60 2.49
CA LYS A 83 -3.85 18.94 2.94
C LYS A 83 -4.24 19.83 1.77
N GLU A 84 -4.74 21.02 2.10
CA GLU A 84 -5.19 22.04 1.14
C GLU A 84 -6.31 21.49 0.23
N LYS A 85 -6.04 21.31 -1.07
CA LYS A 85 -6.94 20.70 -2.05
C LYS A 85 -6.28 19.53 -2.78
N ASP A 86 -5.23 18.99 -2.17
CA ASP A 86 -4.49 17.88 -2.76
C ASP A 86 -5.33 16.63 -2.85
N LYS A 87 -5.08 15.86 -3.88
CA LYS A 87 -5.69 14.55 -4.12
C LYS A 87 -4.59 13.51 -4.19
N LYS A 88 -4.49 12.69 -3.16
CA LYS A 88 -3.47 11.64 -3.06
C LYS A 88 -4.11 10.26 -3.07
N LYS A 89 -3.50 9.35 -3.82
CA LYS A 89 -3.96 7.98 -3.95
C LYS A 89 -2.80 7.02 -3.74
N PHE A 90 -2.99 6.06 -2.85
CA PHE A 90 -2.11 4.93 -2.66
C PHE A 90 -2.85 3.65 -3.01
N GLU A 91 -2.30 2.88 -3.92
CA GLU A 91 -2.78 1.54 -4.28
C GLU A 91 -1.71 0.52 -3.90
N VAL A 92 -2.08 -0.45 -3.09
CA VAL A 92 -1.20 -1.56 -2.70
C VAL A 92 -1.87 -2.86 -3.09
N GLU A 93 -1.24 -3.61 -3.97
CA GLU A 93 -1.67 -4.96 -4.31
C GLU A 93 -0.61 -5.96 -3.86
N VAL A 94 -1.03 -6.98 -3.10
CA VAL A 94 -0.17 -8.09 -2.69
C VAL A 94 -0.76 -9.38 -3.20
N THR A 95 0.02 -10.15 -3.96
CA THR A 95 -0.39 -11.45 -4.51
C THR A 95 0.42 -12.58 -3.86
N HIS A 96 -0.29 -13.47 -3.18
CA HIS A 96 0.23 -14.74 -2.69
C HIS A 96 0.09 -15.78 -3.81
N GLU A 97 1.17 -16.04 -4.55
CA GLU A 97 1.17 -16.99 -5.68
C GLU A 97 1.35 -18.44 -5.20
N VAL A 98 1.98 -18.63 -4.05
CA VAL A 98 2.24 -19.95 -3.43
C VAL A 98 1.93 -19.93 -1.94
N GLY A 99 1.88 -21.10 -1.33
CA GLY A 99 1.62 -21.26 0.09
C GLY A 99 2.78 -20.83 1.01
N GLU A 100 2.48 -20.76 2.31
CA GLU A 100 3.44 -20.44 3.37
C GLU A 100 4.08 -19.04 3.21
N THR A 101 3.31 -18.07 2.70
CA THR A 101 3.73 -16.67 2.50
C THR A 101 2.99 -15.76 3.45
N THR A 102 3.59 -14.61 3.78
CA THR A 102 3.03 -13.68 4.77
C THR A 102 3.05 -12.25 4.24
N ALA A 103 1.95 -11.50 4.46
CA ALA A 103 1.91 -10.08 4.15
C ALA A 103 1.14 -9.30 5.21
N TYR A 104 1.70 -8.16 5.63
CA TYR A 104 1.05 -7.18 6.49
C TYR A 104 1.13 -5.81 5.81
N VAL A 105 -0.02 -5.16 5.66
CA VAL A 105 -0.14 -3.85 5.04
C VAL A 105 -0.85 -2.91 6.03
N ASN A 106 -0.21 -1.81 6.39
CA ASN A 106 -0.79 -0.77 7.21
C ASN A 106 -0.74 0.56 6.47
N MET A 107 -1.89 1.22 6.30
CA MET A 107 -1.97 2.53 5.70
C MET A 107 -2.60 3.51 6.68
N ASN A 108 -1.84 4.55 7.07
CA ASN A 108 -2.28 5.54 8.03
C ASN A 108 -2.30 6.92 7.37
N GLY A 109 -3.43 7.60 7.43
CA GLY A 109 -3.64 8.87 6.77
C GLY A 109 -4.18 9.95 7.69
N ILE A 110 -3.76 11.17 7.42
CA ILE A 110 -4.33 12.39 8.00
C ILE A 110 -4.80 13.28 6.84
N VAL A 111 -6.03 13.74 6.92
CA VAL A 111 -6.60 14.70 5.98
C VAL A 111 -6.94 15.98 6.72
N THR A 112 -6.43 17.09 6.21
CA THR A 112 -6.74 18.42 6.71
C THR A 112 -7.31 19.30 5.59
N GLU A 113 -7.99 20.36 5.94
CA GLU A 113 -8.60 21.30 4.99
C GLU A 113 -9.54 20.60 4.00
N ALA A 114 -9.37 20.78 2.71
CA ALA A 114 -10.16 20.15 1.66
C ALA A 114 -9.36 19.05 0.92
N GLY A 115 -8.43 18.40 1.61
CA GLY A 115 -7.65 17.30 1.05
C GLY A 115 -8.51 16.07 0.74
N HIS A 116 -8.09 15.30 -0.25
CA HIS A 116 -8.73 14.02 -0.63
C HIS A 116 -7.70 12.90 -0.62
N LEU A 117 -7.82 11.96 0.30
CA LEU A 117 -6.92 10.82 0.43
C LEU A 117 -7.63 9.51 0.12
N ALA A 118 -7.07 8.72 -0.79
CA ALA A 118 -7.56 7.38 -1.09
C ALA A 118 -6.51 6.31 -0.78
N PHE A 119 -6.88 5.35 0.05
CA PHE A 119 -6.17 4.11 0.28
C PHE A 119 -6.94 2.96 -0.35
N LEU A 120 -6.33 2.30 -1.32
CA LEU A 120 -6.89 1.15 -2.02
C LEU A 120 -5.93 -0.03 -1.83
N GLY A 121 -6.36 -1.00 -1.06
CA GLY A 121 -5.56 -2.16 -0.80
C GLY A 121 -6.21 -3.41 -1.36
N LYS A 122 -5.44 -4.29 -1.95
CA LYS A 122 -5.93 -5.55 -2.48
C LYS A 122 -4.95 -6.68 -2.16
N ASN A 123 -5.42 -7.64 -1.40
CA ASN A 123 -4.69 -8.86 -1.11
C ASN A 123 -5.33 -10.01 -1.88
N ILE A 124 -4.52 -10.69 -2.69
CA ILE A 124 -4.94 -11.80 -3.55
C ILE A 124 -4.26 -13.07 -3.07
N ILE A 125 -5.03 -14.09 -2.78
CA ILE A 125 -4.53 -15.42 -2.45
C ILE A 125 -4.97 -16.38 -3.55
N LEU A 126 -4.03 -16.84 -4.36
CA LEU A 126 -4.31 -17.74 -5.48
C LEU A 126 -4.58 -19.17 -5.00
N LYS A 127 -5.26 -19.91 -5.84
CA LYS A 127 -5.49 -21.33 -5.59
C LYS A 127 -4.16 -22.08 -5.43
N GLY A 128 -4.08 -22.88 -4.36
CA GLY A 128 -2.85 -23.60 -4.00
C GLY A 128 -1.94 -22.84 -3.03
N ALA A 129 -2.20 -21.56 -2.76
CA ALA A 129 -1.44 -20.78 -1.78
C ALA A 129 -1.84 -21.10 -0.33
N LYS A 130 -1.76 -22.37 0.06
CA LYS A 130 -2.12 -22.88 1.39
C LYS A 130 -1.23 -22.25 2.48
N LYS A 131 -1.81 -22.02 3.65
CA LYS A 131 -1.15 -21.40 4.81
C LYS A 131 -0.61 -19.99 4.54
N ALA A 132 -1.13 -19.30 3.52
CA ALA A 132 -0.88 -17.89 3.36
C ALA A 132 -1.50 -17.11 4.52
N VAL A 133 -0.77 -16.10 4.98
CA VAL A 133 -1.21 -15.19 6.04
C VAL A 133 -1.19 -13.78 5.50
N THR A 134 -2.33 -13.09 5.52
CA THR A 134 -2.38 -11.69 5.10
C THR A 134 -3.29 -10.85 5.99
N ARG A 135 -2.86 -9.64 6.28
CA ARG A 135 -3.67 -8.67 7.00
C ARG A 135 -3.43 -7.27 6.44
N GLN A 136 -4.51 -6.51 6.31
CA GLN A 136 -4.47 -5.11 5.96
C GLN A 136 -5.28 -4.29 6.94
N ASP A 137 -4.69 -3.21 7.44
CA ASP A 137 -5.37 -2.25 8.31
C ASP A 137 -5.17 -0.82 7.77
N ASP A 138 -6.28 -0.17 7.41
CA ASP A 138 -6.30 1.19 6.88
C ASP A 138 -6.94 2.13 7.89
N LYS A 139 -6.28 3.23 8.23
CA LYS A 139 -6.80 4.24 9.16
C LYS A 139 -6.64 5.63 8.59
N VAL A 140 -7.72 6.41 8.57
CA VAL A 140 -7.67 7.82 8.17
C VAL A 140 -8.40 8.69 9.18
N VAL A 141 -7.74 9.77 9.59
CA VAL A 141 -8.33 10.82 10.44
C VAL A 141 -8.54 12.06 9.59
N ILE A 142 -9.76 12.61 9.63
CA ILE A 142 -10.15 13.83 8.92
C ILE A 142 -10.41 14.92 9.95
N PHE A 143 -9.68 16.03 9.86
CA PHE A 143 -9.80 17.14 10.81
C PHE A 143 -10.78 18.22 10.36
N ASN A 144 -11.07 18.33 9.06
CA ASN A 144 -11.90 19.39 8.52
C ASN A 144 -13.08 18.83 7.73
N LYS A 145 -14.21 19.53 7.76
CA LYS A 145 -15.47 19.10 7.12
C LYS A 145 -15.37 18.96 5.59
N ASP A 146 -14.49 19.74 4.95
CA ASP A 146 -14.29 19.72 3.49
C ASP A 146 -13.32 18.63 3.04
N GLY A 147 -12.60 18.00 3.97
CA GLY A 147 -11.72 16.88 3.70
C GLY A 147 -12.48 15.59 3.42
N THR A 148 -11.94 14.73 2.59
CA THR A 148 -12.51 13.41 2.30
C THR A 148 -11.47 12.32 2.31
N ALA A 149 -11.88 11.12 2.70
CA ALA A 149 -11.05 9.94 2.67
C ALA A 149 -11.82 8.74 2.14
N GLN A 150 -11.10 7.88 1.46
CA GLN A 150 -11.57 6.57 1.02
C GLN A 150 -10.56 5.52 1.49
N ALA A 151 -11.01 4.52 2.23
CA ALA A 151 -10.22 3.38 2.66
C ALA A 151 -10.96 2.11 2.24
N ASN A 152 -10.46 1.45 1.20
CA ASN A 152 -11.11 0.29 0.59
C ASN A 152 -10.16 -0.92 0.59
N PRO A 153 -10.01 -1.62 1.71
CA PRO A 153 -9.31 -2.90 1.72
C PRO A 153 -10.14 -3.98 1.04
N MET A 154 -9.52 -4.77 0.17
CA MET A 154 -10.15 -5.86 -0.56
C MET A 154 -9.38 -7.16 -0.37
N LEU A 155 -10.10 -8.25 -0.15
CA LEU A 155 -9.56 -9.61 -0.12
C LEU A 155 -10.15 -10.42 -1.27
N VAL A 156 -9.28 -11.04 -2.07
CA VAL A 156 -9.64 -11.98 -3.13
C VAL A 156 -9.01 -13.32 -2.78
N ILE A 157 -9.81 -14.29 -2.34
CA ILE A 157 -9.30 -15.54 -1.80
C ILE A 157 -9.86 -16.71 -2.63
N ASP A 158 -8.96 -17.50 -3.24
CA ASP A 158 -9.28 -18.73 -3.98
C ASP A 158 -8.64 -19.97 -3.30
N GLU A 159 -8.41 -19.91 -2.00
CA GLU A 159 -7.84 -21.00 -1.19
C GLU A 159 -8.48 -21.02 0.21
N ASN A 160 -8.80 -22.22 0.72
CA ASN A 160 -9.50 -22.36 1.99
C ASN A 160 -8.59 -22.43 3.23
N ASP A 161 -7.35 -22.92 3.06
CA ASP A 161 -6.38 -23.08 4.16
C ASP A 161 -5.50 -21.83 4.29
N VAL A 162 -6.10 -20.72 4.75
CA VAL A 162 -5.42 -19.41 4.86
C VAL A 162 -5.87 -18.64 6.10
N GLN A 163 -5.08 -17.67 6.51
CA GLN A 163 -5.44 -16.67 7.51
C GLN A 163 -5.45 -15.28 6.85
N ALA A 164 -6.61 -14.72 6.68
CA ALA A 164 -6.77 -13.44 6.00
C ALA A 164 -7.71 -12.52 6.78
N GLY A 165 -7.37 -11.23 6.83
CA GLY A 165 -8.18 -10.23 7.48
C GLY A 165 -7.90 -8.84 6.96
N HIS A 166 -8.90 -7.96 7.07
CA HIS A 166 -8.73 -6.54 6.79
C HIS A 166 -9.57 -5.69 7.72
N GLY A 167 -9.15 -4.44 7.90
CA GLY A 167 -9.89 -3.45 8.66
C GLY A 167 -9.76 -2.08 8.00
N ALA A 168 -10.79 -1.26 8.13
CA ALA A 168 -10.74 0.14 7.78
C ALA A 168 -11.39 0.95 8.89
N ALA A 169 -10.76 2.05 9.30
CA ALA A 169 -11.29 2.99 10.27
C ALA A 169 -11.12 4.42 9.78
N GLY A 170 -12.21 5.19 9.82
CA GLY A 170 -12.21 6.62 9.57
C GLY A 170 -12.78 7.36 10.77
N GLY A 171 -12.15 8.44 11.20
CA GLY A 171 -12.62 9.32 12.28
C GLY A 171 -12.61 10.77 11.81
N GLY A 172 -13.71 11.52 12.08
CA GLY A 172 -13.75 12.97 11.98
C GLY A 172 -13.46 13.58 13.36
N GLY A 173 -12.56 14.55 13.43
CA GLY A 173 -12.42 15.39 14.63
C GLY A 173 -13.54 16.42 14.62
N ASP A 174 -14.43 16.37 15.60
CA ASP A 174 -15.37 17.46 15.86
C ASP A 174 -14.58 18.59 16.54
N ASP A 175 -14.42 19.71 15.83
CA ASP A 175 -14.05 20.97 16.46
C ASP A 175 -15.26 21.46 17.30
N GLU A 176 -15.33 21.05 18.55
CA GLU A 176 -16.06 21.79 19.57
C GLU A 176 -15.14 22.84 20.17
N GLY A 177 -15.29 24.08 19.77
CA GLY A 177 -14.56 25.22 20.30
C GLY A 177 -15.29 26.51 20.03
#